data_62339a64852b8a205e1f13e2924d6be0
#
_entry.id   62339a64852b8a205e1f13e2924d6be0
#
_cell.length_a   1.000
_cell.length_b   1.000
_cell.length_c   1.000
_cell.angle_alpha   90.00
_cell.angle_beta   90.00
_cell.angle_gamma   90.00
#
_symmetry.space_group_name_H-M   'P 1'
#
loop_
_entity.id
_entity.type
_entity.pdbx_description
1 polymer ?
#
loop_
_entity_poly.entity_id
_entity_poly.type
_entity_poly.pdbx_seq_one_letter_code
_entity_poly.pdbx_strand_id
1 'polypeptide(L)'
;NNSYTIAELSTDEEIFTVVGYLPFINEGDFLSLEGKFVTHQDYGRQFKIDTFEKKLPEGKAAVEKYLASGIIKGIGPSTAKKIVDKFGDETIAIFKFEPKRLAEVRGISENGAKEMAEEFNSKWELWQIVGFLEKFGINASNSKKVYEVLGEDAIEEIKKNPYVLIDITYGVDFFKIDKMALDIGINVNSYQRIAAGIRYGLILASYNGNTCVEKE
;
A
#
# COMPACT_ATOMS: atom_id res chain seq x y z
N ASN A 1 -6.24 -13.15 9.79
CA ASN A 1 -6.48 -11.76 10.22
C ASN A 1 -7.45 -11.15 9.24
N ASN A 2 -8.67 -10.94 9.73
CA ASN A 2 -9.71 -10.28 8.97
C ASN A 2 -9.44 -8.76 9.10
N SER A 3 -9.00 -8.11 8.04
CA SER A 3 -8.74 -6.66 8.02
C SER A 3 -10.04 -5.83 7.95
N TYR A 4 -11.17 -6.42 8.37
CA TYR A 4 -12.40 -5.67 8.52
C TYR A 4 -12.25 -4.72 9.70
N THR A 5 -12.42 -3.45 9.42
CA THR A 5 -12.17 -2.35 10.35
C THR A 5 -13.44 -1.58 10.63
N ILE A 6 -13.59 -1.17 11.87
CA ILE A 6 -14.56 -0.17 12.32
C ILE A 6 -13.72 0.96 12.88
N ALA A 7 -13.88 2.15 12.32
CA ALA A 7 -13.10 3.33 12.70
C ALA A 7 -13.97 4.60 12.68
N GLU A 8 -13.50 5.65 13.34
CA GLU A 8 -14.06 6.99 13.20
C GLU A 8 -13.28 7.74 12.13
N LEU A 9 -13.98 8.28 11.14
CA LEU A 9 -13.44 9.17 10.14
C LEU A 9 -13.85 10.61 10.45
N SER A 10 -12.83 11.46 10.55
CA SER A 10 -13.04 12.92 10.71
C SER A 10 -12.89 13.59 9.36
N THR A 11 -13.90 14.32 8.94
CA THR A 11 -13.87 15.25 7.81
C THR A 11 -13.90 16.68 8.32
N ASP A 12 -13.86 17.66 7.41
CA ASP A 12 -13.99 19.07 7.78
C ASP A 12 -15.39 19.41 8.30
N GLU A 13 -16.41 18.59 7.98
CA GLU A 13 -17.81 18.85 8.32
C GLU A 13 -18.29 18.02 9.50
N GLU A 14 -17.98 16.74 9.56
CA GLU A 14 -18.50 15.81 10.57
C GLU A 14 -17.53 14.66 10.87
N ILE A 15 -17.77 14.00 12.01
CA ILE A 15 -17.13 12.74 12.38
C ILE A 15 -18.18 11.63 12.28
N PHE A 16 -17.87 10.55 11.58
CA PHE A 16 -18.78 9.41 11.45
C PHE A 16 -18.05 8.08 11.45
N THR A 17 -18.79 7.04 11.84
CA THR A 17 -18.26 5.68 11.83
C THR A 17 -18.18 5.14 10.41
N VAL A 18 -17.01 4.64 10.04
CA VAL A 18 -16.77 3.92 8.79
C VAL A 18 -16.58 2.44 9.07
N VAL A 19 -17.10 1.60 8.19
CA VAL A 19 -17.01 0.14 8.30
C VAL A 19 -16.64 -0.48 6.95
N GLY A 20 -15.66 -1.36 6.96
CA GLY A 20 -15.25 -2.04 5.73
C GLY A 20 -13.89 -2.70 5.84
N TYR A 21 -13.38 -3.13 4.71
CA TYR A 21 -12.06 -3.74 4.60
C TYR A 21 -11.01 -2.64 4.41
N LEU A 22 -10.23 -2.38 5.46
CA LEU A 22 -9.20 -1.35 5.48
C LEU A 22 -7.87 -1.94 6.00
N PRO A 23 -7.10 -2.63 5.16
CA PRO A 23 -5.83 -3.20 5.56
C PRO A 23 -4.76 -2.12 5.78
N PHE A 24 -3.92 -2.31 6.79
CA PHE A 24 -2.74 -1.46 7.09
C PHE A 24 -3.04 0.04 7.29
N ILE A 25 -4.22 0.39 7.73
CA ILE A 25 -4.49 1.76 8.18
C ILE A 25 -4.03 1.95 9.63
N ASN A 26 -3.67 3.18 9.96
CA ASN A 26 -3.31 3.61 11.30
C ASN A 26 -4.08 4.88 11.67
N GLU A 27 -4.16 5.17 12.96
CA GLU A 27 -4.67 6.47 13.41
C GLU A 27 -3.84 7.61 12.80
N GLY A 28 -4.54 8.61 12.27
CA GLY A 28 -3.91 9.76 11.62
C GLY A 28 -3.69 9.59 10.11
N ASP A 29 -3.95 8.43 9.54
CA ASP A 29 -3.92 8.27 8.08
C ASP A 29 -5.00 9.10 7.39
N PHE A 30 -4.65 9.65 6.24
CA PHE A 30 -5.57 10.39 5.36
C PHE A 30 -6.08 9.45 4.27
N LEU A 31 -7.41 9.34 4.19
CA LEU A 31 -8.06 8.38 3.28
C LEU A 31 -9.06 9.11 2.38
N SER A 32 -9.11 8.72 1.11
CA SER A 32 -10.24 8.96 0.23
C SER A 32 -11.08 7.69 0.19
N LEU A 33 -12.35 7.79 0.52
CA LEU A 33 -13.26 6.65 0.62
C LEU A 33 -14.40 6.80 -0.38
N GLU A 34 -14.75 5.70 -1.02
CA GLU A 34 -15.98 5.56 -1.79
C GLU A 34 -16.86 4.50 -1.14
N GLY A 35 -18.15 4.77 -1.05
CA GLY A 35 -19.10 3.87 -0.39
C GLY A 35 -20.46 4.51 -0.22
N LYS A 36 -21.21 3.98 0.72
CA LYS A 36 -22.58 4.48 1.01
C LYS A 36 -22.89 4.46 2.49
N PHE A 37 -23.74 5.40 2.91
CA PHE A 37 -24.31 5.37 4.24
C PHE A 37 -25.33 4.23 4.36
N VAL A 38 -25.22 3.47 5.43
CA VAL A 38 -26.14 2.38 5.81
C VAL A 38 -26.56 2.61 7.26
N THR A 39 -27.74 2.10 7.62
CA THR A 39 -28.20 2.12 9.00
C THR A 39 -28.13 0.72 9.58
N HIS A 40 -27.28 0.55 10.61
CA HIS A 40 -27.23 -0.70 11.37
C HIS A 40 -28.26 -0.66 12.49
N GLN A 41 -28.90 -1.79 12.79
CA GLN A 41 -29.98 -1.83 13.81
C GLN A 41 -29.49 -1.41 15.20
N ASP A 42 -28.27 -1.83 15.59
CA ASP A 42 -27.73 -1.57 16.93
C ASP A 42 -26.75 -0.39 16.99
N TYR A 43 -26.10 -0.05 15.87
CA TYR A 43 -25.00 0.95 15.83
C TYR A 43 -25.33 2.21 15.05
N GLY A 44 -26.57 2.33 14.54
CA GLY A 44 -27.03 3.53 13.86
C GLY A 44 -26.40 3.75 12.48
N ARG A 45 -26.24 5.02 12.10
CA ARG A 45 -25.72 5.42 10.78
C ARG A 45 -24.23 5.18 10.68
N GLN A 46 -23.82 4.42 9.65
CA GLN A 46 -22.42 4.08 9.36
C GLN A 46 -22.15 4.29 7.87
N PHE A 47 -20.92 4.63 7.52
CA PHE A 47 -20.46 4.65 6.13
C PHE A 47 -19.83 3.32 5.79
N LYS A 48 -20.49 2.52 4.94
CA LYS A 48 -19.96 1.26 4.43
C LYS A 48 -19.07 1.55 3.25
N ILE A 49 -17.79 1.17 3.40
CA ILE A 49 -16.74 1.40 2.42
C ILE A 49 -16.82 0.33 1.33
N ASP A 50 -16.83 0.75 0.08
CA ASP A 50 -16.70 -0.10 -1.10
C ASP A 50 -15.24 -0.08 -1.60
N THR A 51 -14.62 1.11 -1.70
CA THR A 51 -13.20 1.29 -2.07
C THR A 51 -12.55 2.37 -1.21
N PHE A 52 -11.23 2.33 -1.09
CA PHE A 52 -10.47 3.36 -0.40
C PHE A 52 -9.12 3.60 -1.07
N GLU A 53 -8.61 4.80 -0.89
CA GLU A 53 -7.28 5.19 -1.32
C GLU A 53 -6.62 5.99 -0.19
N LYS A 54 -5.39 5.63 0.17
CA LYS A 54 -4.62 6.42 1.12
C LYS A 54 -4.01 7.61 0.41
N LYS A 55 -4.20 8.78 0.99
CA LYS A 55 -3.65 10.05 0.50
C LYS A 55 -2.49 10.51 1.39
N LEU A 56 -1.57 11.23 0.81
CA LEU A 56 -0.67 12.04 1.62
C LEU A 56 -1.44 13.26 2.15
N PRO A 57 -1.15 13.67 3.40
CA PRO A 57 -1.78 14.87 3.93
C PRO A 57 -1.33 16.11 3.13
N GLU A 58 -2.28 16.98 2.84
CA GLU A 58 -2.04 18.26 2.18
C GLU A 58 -2.24 19.42 3.15
N GLY A 59 -1.34 20.40 3.09
CA GLY A 59 -1.33 21.55 3.98
C GLY A 59 -0.74 21.28 5.35
N LYS A 60 -0.21 22.35 5.97
CA LYS A 60 0.59 22.28 7.22
C LYS A 60 -0.10 21.56 8.37
N ALA A 61 -1.37 21.90 8.64
CA ALA A 61 -2.09 21.31 9.76
C ALA A 61 -2.31 19.79 9.60
N ALA A 62 -2.61 19.33 8.38
CA ALA A 62 -2.79 17.93 8.08
C ALA A 62 -1.47 17.16 8.18
N VAL A 63 -0.38 17.73 7.64
CA VAL A 63 0.97 17.15 7.73
C VAL A 63 1.44 17.07 9.18
N GLU A 64 1.22 18.10 9.99
CA GLU A 64 1.54 18.08 11.42
C GLU A 64 0.78 16.98 12.15
N LYS A 65 -0.54 16.87 11.94
CA LYS A 65 -1.38 15.83 12.54
C LYS A 65 -0.91 14.44 12.15
N TYR A 66 -0.59 14.22 10.87
CA TYR A 66 -0.08 12.96 10.35
C TYR A 66 1.23 12.56 11.02
N LEU A 67 2.21 13.45 11.07
CA LEU A 67 3.50 13.19 11.69
C LEU A 67 3.37 12.99 13.21
N ALA A 68 2.47 13.72 13.87
CA ALA A 68 2.24 13.64 15.31
C ALA A 68 1.52 12.36 15.76
N SER A 69 0.88 11.62 14.85
CA SER A 69 0.11 10.41 15.15
C SER A 69 0.96 9.22 15.64
N GLY A 70 2.29 9.34 15.58
CA GLY A 70 3.21 8.26 15.97
C GLY A 70 3.44 7.23 14.86
N ILE A 71 2.97 7.47 13.66
CA ILE A 71 3.20 6.62 12.49
C ILE A 71 4.71 6.43 12.24
N ILE A 72 5.50 7.49 12.47
CA ILE A 72 6.96 7.44 12.28
C ILE A 72 7.62 7.47 13.66
N LYS A 73 8.44 6.46 13.92
CA LYS A 73 9.17 6.34 15.19
C LYS A 73 10.09 7.57 15.41
N GLY A 74 10.04 8.10 16.61
CA GLY A 74 10.85 9.27 16.99
C GLY A 74 10.20 10.62 16.65
N ILE A 75 9.06 10.64 15.96
CA ILE A 75 8.30 11.85 15.71
C ILE A 75 7.07 11.88 16.62
N GLY A 76 7.16 12.62 17.70
CA GLY A 76 6.01 12.96 18.54
C GLY A 76 5.45 14.34 18.19
N PRO A 77 4.36 14.78 18.86
CA PRO A 77 3.69 16.05 18.56
C PRO A 77 4.63 17.26 18.55
N SER A 78 5.56 17.35 19.51
CA SER A 78 6.53 18.46 19.58
C SER A 78 7.52 18.47 18.42
N THR A 79 7.97 17.28 17.98
CA THR A 79 8.90 17.13 16.85
C THR A 79 8.17 17.40 15.53
N ALA A 80 6.95 16.87 15.36
CA ALA A 80 6.12 17.12 14.20
C ALA A 80 5.90 18.62 13.97
N LYS A 81 5.51 19.33 15.04
CA LYS A 81 5.34 20.79 14.98
C LYS A 81 6.60 21.51 14.52
N LYS A 82 7.76 21.20 15.11
CA LYS A 82 9.05 21.82 14.72
C LYS A 82 9.42 21.58 13.25
N ILE A 83 9.15 20.37 12.75
CA ILE A 83 9.40 20.00 11.35
C ILE A 83 8.52 20.85 10.45
N VAL A 84 7.21 20.89 10.73
CA VAL A 84 6.23 21.62 9.89
C VAL A 84 6.41 23.13 10.00
N ASP A 85 6.73 23.67 11.19
CA ASP A 85 7.04 25.09 11.36
C ASP A 85 8.25 25.51 10.51
N LYS A 86 9.23 24.61 10.33
CA LYS A 86 10.44 24.89 9.55
C LYS A 86 10.23 24.73 8.05
N PHE A 87 9.60 23.64 7.62
CA PHE A 87 9.52 23.26 6.20
C PHE A 87 8.17 23.55 5.57
N GLY A 88 7.12 23.77 6.37
CA GLY A 88 5.80 24.10 5.86
C GLY A 88 5.26 23.04 4.90
N ASP A 89 4.77 23.49 3.75
CA ASP A 89 4.20 22.63 2.72
C ASP A 89 5.25 21.74 2.01
N GLU A 90 6.55 22.07 2.14
CA GLU A 90 7.64 21.23 1.60
C GLU A 90 7.94 20.00 2.45
N THR A 91 7.34 19.87 3.66
CA THR A 91 7.68 18.82 4.63
C THR A 91 7.69 17.42 4.01
N ILE A 92 6.65 17.05 3.26
CA ILE A 92 6.57 15.74 2.61
C ILE A 92 7.66 15.54 1.55
N ALA A 93 7.96 16.58 0.77
CA ALA A 93 9.04 16.56 -0.22
C ALA A 93 10.42 16.38 0.44
N ILE A 94 10.63 17.01 1.60
CA ILE A 94 11.86 16.85 2.39
C ILE A 94 12.03 15.39 2.85
N PHE A 95 10.98 14.76 3.37
CA PHE A 95 11.04 13.34 3.74
C PHE A 95 11.40 12.43 2.56
N LYS A 96 10.86 12.73 1.38
CA LYS A 96 11.06 11.91 0.18
C LYS A 96 12.41 12.13 -0.51
N PHE A 97 12.80 13.37 -0.67
CA PHE A 97 13.87 13.73 -1.61
C PHE A 97 15.11 14.36 -0.96
N GLU A 98 14.95 14.96 0.21
CA GLU A 98 16.01 15.71 0.88
C GLU A 98 16.13 15.36 2.38
N PRO A 99 16.15 14.05 2.76
CA PRO A 99 16.05 13.63 4.17
C PRO A 99 17.11 14.23 5.09
N LYS A 100 18.29 14.56 4.58
CA LYS A 100 19.35 15.19 5.37
C LYS A 100 18.93 16.53 5.96
N ARG A 101 18.01 17.24 5.30
CA ARG A 101 17.50 18.52 5.80
C ARG A 101 16.67 18.40 7.08
N LEU A 102 16.12 17.23 7.38
CA LEU A 102 15.44 16.99 8.66
C LEU A 102 16.38 17.24 9.86
N ALA A 103 17.69 17.01 9.70
CA ALA A 103 18.68 17.30 10.74
C ALA A 103 18.86 18.81 11.01
N GLU A 104 18.36 19.69 10.16
CA GLU A 104 18.32 21.13 10.43
C GLU A 104 17.31 21.48 11.55
N VAL A 105 16.40 20.56 11.90
CA VAL A 105 15.44 20.73 12.98
C VAL A 105 16.12 20.42 14.32
N ARG A 106 16.07 21.37 15.25
CA ARG A 106 16.69 21.20 16.56
C ARG A 106 16.18 19.96 17.29
N GLY A 107 17.09 19.03 17.56
CA GLY A 107 16.80 17.78 18.26
C GLY A 107 16.72 16.56 17.36
N ILE A 108 16.91 16.72 16.05
CA ILE A 108 17.04 15.62 15.09
C ILE A 108 18.51 15.50 14.69
N SER A 109 19.10 14.33 14.91
CA SER A 109 20.45 14.01 14.43
C SER A 109 20.44 13.60 12.96
N GLU A 110 21.58 13.59 12.28
CA GLU A 110 21.68 13.11 10.89
C GLU A 110 21.21 11.66 10.75
N ASN A 111 21.58 10.79 11.69
CA ASN A 111 21.11 9.40 11.69
C ASN A 111 19.59 9.30 11.94
N GLY A 112 19.08 10.10 12.90
CA GLY A 112 17.64 10.16 13.15
C GLY A 112 16.86 10.68 11.95
N ALA A 113 17.38 11.67 11.24
CA ALA A 113 16.79 12.18 10.01
C ALA A 113 16.66 11.08 8.92
N LYS A 114 17.74 10.32 8.77
CA LYS A 114 17.77 9.18 7.83
C LYS A 114 16.76 8.11 8.22
N GLU A 115 16.77 7.65 9.48
CA GLU A 115 15.84 6.62 9.98
C GLU A 115 14.37 7.03 9.83
N MET A 116 14.04 8.29 10.18
CA MET A 116 12.68 8.82 10.04
C MET A 116 12.22 8.86 8.58
N ALA A 117 13.10 9.27 7.67
CA ALA A 117 12.79 9.32 6.25
C ALA A 117 12.66 7.92 5.63
N GLU A 118 13.54 6.99 5.98
CA GLU A 118 13.45 5.59 5.54
C GLU A 118 12.14 4.95 6.00
N GLU A 119 11.74 5.18 7.27
CA GLU A 119 10.48 4.65 7.78
C GLU A 119 9.27 5.29 7.10
N PHE A 120 9.29 6.60 6.84
CA PHE A 120 8.25 7.30 6.11
C PHE A 120 8.09 6.72 4.69
N ASN A 121 9.20 6.63 3.95
CA ASN A 121 9.21 6.17 2.57
C ASN A 121 8.76 4.70 2.45
N SER A 122 9.28 3.80 3.29
CA SER A 122 8.90 2.39 3.26
C SER A 122 7.42 2.16 3.54
N LYS A 123 6.83 2.93 4.45
CA LYS A 123 5.37 2.87 4.71
C LYS A 123 4.57 3.38 3.53
N TRP A 124 5.03 4.46 2.90
CA TRP A 124 4.37 5.03 1.74
C TRP A 124 4.44 4.09 0.53
N GLU A 125 5.61 3.53 0.25
CA GLU A 125 5.84 2.58 -0.85
C GLU A 125 4.99 1.32 -0.70
N LEU A 126 4.97 0.72 0.50
CA LEU A 126 4.10 -0.42 0.77
C LEU A 126 2.62 -0.08 0.46
N TRP A 127 2.16 1.11 0.81
CA TRP A 127 0.81 1.55 0.51
C TRP A 127 0.53 1.68 -0.98
N GLN A 128 1.48 2.21 -1.73
CA GLN A 128 1.35 2.28 -3.19
C GLN A 128 1.17 0.88 -3.80
N ILE A 129 1.96 -0.08 -3.32
CA ILE A 129 1.87 -1.48 -3.78
C ILE A 129 0.53 -2.10 -3.37
N VAL A 130 0.06 -1.88 -2.14
CA VAL A 130 -1.26 -2.35 -1.69
C VAL A 130 -2.36 -1.82 -2.59
N GLY A 131 -2.43 -0.50 -2.79
CA GLY A 131 -3.44 0.14 -3.63
C GLY A 131 -3.38 -0.32 -5.09
N PHE A 132 -2.17 -0.55 -5.61
CA PHE A 132 -2.00 -1.07 -6.97
C PHE A 132 -2.52 -2.51 -7.10
N LEU A 133 -2.13 -3.42 -6.20
CA LEU A 133 -2.45 -4.83 -6.28
C LEU A 133 -3.91 -5.15 -5.90
N GLU A 134 -4.51 -4.37 -5.00
CA GLU A 134 -5.92 -4.55 -4.61
C GLU A 134 -6.90 -4.30 -5.76
N LYS A 135 -6.57 -3.40 -6.69
CA LYS A 135 -7.36 -3.19 -7.94
C LYS A 135 -7.54 -4.50 -8.73
N PHE A 136 -6.60 -5.42 -8.59
CA PHE A 136 -6.63 -6.75 -9.22
C PHE A 136 -7.04 -7.85 -8.23
N GLY A 137 -7.53 -7.48 -7.05
CA GLY A 137 -7.99 -8.40 -6.00
C GLY A 137 -6.86 -9.22 -5.36
N ILE A 138 -5.60 -8.76 -5.43
CA ILE A 138 -4.47 -9.34 -4.71
C ILE A 138 -4.42 -8.68 -3.34
N ASN A 139 -4.52 -9.48 -2.29
CA ASN A 139 -4.70 -8.98 -0.93
C ASN A 139 -3.43 -8.34 -0.36
N ALA A 140 -3.63 -7.51 0.65
CA ALA A 140 -2.59 -6.75 1.32
C ALA A 140 -1.47 -7.60 1.96
N SER A 141 -1.77 -8.84 2.39
CA SER A 141 -0.73 -9.76 2.89
C SER A 141 0.27 -10.15 1.80
N ASN A 142 -0.21 -10.34 0.56
CA ASN A 142 0.66 -10.58 -0.59
C ASN A 142 1.42 -9.29 -0.98
N SER A 143 0.79 -8.13 -0.88
CA SER A 143 1.45 -6.84 -1.16
C SER A 143 2.66 -6.60 -0.26
N LYS A 144 2.56 -6.98 1.03
CA LYS A 144 3.70 -6.91 1.94
C LYS A 144 4.88 -7.78 1.49
N LYS A 145 4.61 -9.02 1.05
CA LYS A 145 5.66 -9.92 0.53
C LYS A 145 6.28 -9.38 -0.76
N VAL A 146 5.45 -8.80 -1.63
CA VAL A 146 5.92 -8.16 -2.86
C VAL A 146 6.88 -7.02 -2.52
N TYR A 147 6.56 -6.18 -1.54
CA TYR A 147 7.45 -5.14 -1.07
C TYR A 147 8.76 -5.70 -0.47
N GLU A 148 8.67 -6.75 0.35
CA GLU A 148 9.85 -7.40 0.95
C GLU A 148 10.82 -7.98 -0.10
N VAL A 149 10.32 -8.40 -1.27
CA VAL A 149 11.13 -9.02 -2.34
C VAL A 149 11.59 -8.00 -3.39
N LEU A 150 10.70 -7.10 -3.83
CA LEU A 150 10.95 -6.19 -4.95
C LEU A 150 11.29 -4.75 -4.50
N GLY A 151 11.06 -4.41 -3.23
CA GLY A 151 11.36 -3.09 -2.69
C GLY A 151 10.54 -1.95 -3.32
N GLU A 152 11.17 -0.79 -3.42
CA GLU A 152 10.59 0.46 -3.94
C GLU A 152 10.21 0.39 -5.43
N ASP A 153 10.92 -0.41 -6.21
CA ASP A 153 10.67 -0.57 -7.66
C ASP A 153 9.55 -1.58 -7.97
N ALA A 154 8.88 -2.14 -6.96
CA ALA A 154 7.92 -3.24 -7.12
C ALA A 154 6.86 -2.98 -8.19
N ILE A 155 6.25 -1.79 -8.21
CA ILE A 155 5.19 -1.46 -9.17
C ILE A 155 5.74 -1.44 -10.61
N GLU A 156 6.93 -0.87 -10.80
CA GLU A 156 7.57 -0.80 -12.11
C GLU A 156 8.00 -2.20 -12.60
N GLU A 157 8.56 -3.02 -11.72
CA GLU A 157 8.91 -4.41 -12.04
C GLU A 157 7.67 -5.25 -12.38
N ILE A 158 6.58 -5.09 -11.65
CA ILE A 158 5.31 -5.76 -11.94
C ILE A 158 4.72 -5.28 -13.29
N LYS A 159 4.78 -3.99 -13.59
CA LYS A 159 4.32 -3.48 -14.90
C LYS A 159 5.14 -4.03 -16.07
N LYS A 160 6.45 -4.24 -15.87
CA LYS A 160 7.32 -4.87 -16.88
C LYS A 160 7.04 -6.37 -17.04
N ASN A 161 6.85 -7.06 -15.92
CA ASN A 161 6.59 -8.50 -15.89
C ASN A 161 5.69 -8.91 -14.71
N PRO A 162 4.36 -8.91 -14.87
CA PRO A 162 3.43 -9.27 -13.79
C PRO A 162 3.60 -10.70 -13.28
N TYR A 163 4.18 -11.58 -14.09
CA TYR A 163 4.31 -13.00 -13.76
C TYR A 163 5.35 -13.27 -12.66
N VAL A 164 6.16 -12.28 -12.27
CA VAL A 164 7.02 -12.38 -11.08
C VAL A 164 6.18 -12.61 -9.81
N LEU A 165 4.93 -12.18 -9.80
CA LEU A 165 4.01 -12.36 -8.68
C LEU A 165 3.69 -13.84 -8.40
N ILE A 166 3.83 -14.74 -9.39
CA ILE A 166 3.58 -16.18 -9.22
C ILE A 166 4.50 -16.77 -8.14
N ASP A 167 5.73 -16.31 -8.10
CA ASP A 167 6.75 -16.81 -7.16
C ASP A 167 6.71 -16.13 -5.80
N ILE A 168 6.12 -14.93 -5.73
CA ILE A 168 6.11 -14.08 -4.53
C ILE A 168 4.84 -14.26 -3.72
N THR A 169 3.69 -14.45 -4.41
CA THR A 169 2.37 -14.44 -3.76
C THR A 169 1.90 -15.83 -3.39
N TYR A 170 1.05 -15.92 -2.34
CA TYR A 170 0.39 -17.16 -1.95
C TYR A 170 -1.11 -17.10 -2.22
N GLY A 171 -1.66 -18.20 -2.76
CA GLY A 171 -3.10 -18.32 -3.02
C GLY A 171 -3.61 -17.41 -4.14
N VAL A 172 -2.71 -16.87 -4.95
CA VAL A 172 -3.04 -16.13 -6.17
C VAL A 172 -2.70 -17.05 -7.33
N ASP A 173 -3.73 -17.47 -8.06
CA ASP A 173 -3.56 -18.39 -9.19
C ASP A 173 -3.04 -17.66 -10.45
N PHE A 174 -2.55 -18.46 -11.40
CA PHE A 174 -2.05 -17.97 -12.67
C PHE A 174 -3.11 -17.12 -13.42
N PHE A 175 -4.37 -17.56 -13.45
CA PHE A 175 -5.42 -16.87 -14.22
C PHE A 175 -5.68 -15.46 -13.70
N LYS A 176 -5.57 -15.25 -12.39
CA LYS A 176 -5.72 -13.93 -11.78
C LYS A 176 -4.58 -13.00 -12.19
N ILE A 177 -3.35 -13.50 -12.15
CA ILE A 177 -2.17 -12.74 -12.57
C ILE A 177 -2.19 -12.51 -14.09
N ASP A 178 -2.60 -13.49 -14.88
CA ASP A 178 -2.72 -13.36 -16.34
C ASP A 178 -3.77 -12.31 -16.72
N LYS A 179 -4.93 -12.31 -16.06
CA LYS A 179 -5.94 -11.26 -16.24
C LYS A 179 -5.38 -9.88 -15.93
N MET A 180 -4.72 -9.74 -14.76
CA MET A 180 -4.06 -8.49 -14.40
C MET A 180 -3.04 -8.06 -15.44
N ALA A 181 -2.22 -8.99 -15.95
CA ALA A 181 -1.22 -8.71 -16.97
C ALA A 181 -1.83 -8.14 -18.25
N LEU A 182 -2.94 -8.71 -18.70
CA LEU A 182 -3.67 -8.22 -19.86
C LEU A 182 -4.31 -6.85 -19.61
N ASP A 183 -4.89 -6.63 -18.42
CA ASP A 183 -5.52 -5.38 -18.02
C ASP A 183 -4.52 -4.22 -17.98
N ILE A 184 -3.25 -4.48 -17.61
CA ILE A 184 -2.17 -3.47 -17.64
C ILE A 184 -1.45 -3.36 -18.98
N GLY A 185 -1.89 -4.12 -20.01
CA GLY A 185 -1.44 -3.98 -21.39
C GLY A 185 -0.32 -4.91 -21.83
N ILE A 186 -0.04 -6.01 -21.11
CA ILE A 186 0.93 -7.02 -21.56
C ILE A 186 0.40 -7.72 -22.81
N ASN A 187 1.25 -7.83 -23.82
CA ASN A 187 0.87 -8.47 -25.08
C ASN A 187 0.55 -9.96 -24.87
N VAL A 188 -0.56 -10.41 -25.49
CA VAL A 188 -1.03 -11.81 -25.40
C VAL A 188 0.01 -12.84 -25.87
N ASN A 189 0.90 -12.45 -26.75
CA ASN A 189 1.97 -13.29 -27.30
C ASN A 189 3.34 -12.99 -26.66
N SER A 190 3.37 -12.29 -25.52
CA SER A 190 4.63 -12.00 -24.86
C SER A 190 5.34 -13.26 -24.36
N TYR A 191 6.65 -13.27 -24.46
CA TYR A 191 7.47 -14.37 -23.95
C TYR A 191 7.20 -14.67 -22.46
N GLN A 192 7.07 -13.63 -21.65
CA GLN A 192 6.78 -13.75 -20.21
C GLN A 192 5.48 -14.50 -19.96
N ARG A 193 4.42 -14.18 -20.71
CA ARG A 193 3.12 -14.84 -20.60
C ARG A 193 3.21 -16.31 -20.98
N ILE A 194 3.83 -16.61 -22.12
CA ILE A 194 3.96 -17.98 -22.62
C ILE A 194 4.78 -18.81 -21.63
N ALA A 195 5.94 -18.30 -21.19
CA ALA A 195 6.80 -18.97 -20.23
C ALA A 195 6.08 -19.25 -18.89
N ALA A 196 5.33 -18.28 -18.38
CA ALA A 196 4.55 -18.42 -17.15
C ALA A 196 3.43 -19.46 -17.31
N GLY A 197 2.72 -19.46 -18.44
CA GLY A 197 1.69 -20.45 -18.76
C GLY A 197 2.22 -21.87 -18.85
N ILE A 198 3.35 -22.08 -19.51
CA ILE A 198 4.03 -23.38 -19.58
C ILE A 198 4.41 -23.86 -18.17
N ARG A 199 5.04 -22.99 -17.38
CA ARG A 199 5.43 -23.29 -16.01
C ARG A 199 4.23 -23.67 -15.14
N TYR A 200 3.14 -22.94 -15.25
CA TYR A 200 1.89 -23.24 -14.54
C TYR A 200 1.32 -24.62 -14.95
N GLY A 201 1.29 -24.94 -16.24
CA GLY A 201 0.88 -26.23 -16.74
C GLY A 201 1.73 -27.39 -16.21
N LEU A 202 3.06 -27.21 -16.13
CA LEU A 202 3.99 -28.19 -15.55
C LEU A 202 3.74 -28.39 -14.04
N ILE A 203 3.48 -27.32 -13.30
CA ILE A 203 3.14 -27.39 -11.87
C ILE A 203 1.84 -28.16 -11.67
N LEU A 204 0.79 -27.88 -12.44
CA LEU A 204 -0.48 -28.61 -12.36
C LEU A 204 -0.31 -30.10 -12.70
N ALA A 205 0.47 -30.42 -13.72
CA ALA A 205 0.76 -31.81 -14.07
C ALA A 205 1.49 -32.53 -12.92
N SER A 206 2.44 -31.88 -12.28
CA SER A 206 3.16 -32.40 -11.12
C SER A 206 2.24 -32.69 -9.93
N TYR A 207 1.28 -31.81 -9.63
CA TYR A 207 0.28 -32.05 -8.58
C TYR A 207 -0.60 -33.26 -8.85
N ASN A 208 -0.84 -33.59 -10.13
CA ASN A 208 -1.58 -34.77 -10.54
C ASN A 208 -0.71 -36.06 -10.62
N GLY A 209 0.53 -36.00 -10.11
CA GLY A 209 1.45 -37.14 -10.07
C GLY A 209 2.19 -37.43 -11.38
N ASN A 210 2.08 -36.54 -12.38
CA ASN A 210 2.82 -36.68 -13.63
C ASN A 210 4.26 -36.18 -13.48
N THR A 211 5.20 -36.96 -13.94
CA THR A 211 6.65 -36.61 -13.97
C THR A 211 7.08 -36.00 -15.31
N CYS A 212 6.21 -36.04 -16.30
CA CYS A 212 6.43 -35.43 -17.62
C CYS A 212 5.05 -35.03 -18.22
N VAL A 213 5.09 -34.12 -19.18
CA VAL A 213 3.94 -33.68 -19.97
C VAL A 213 4.27 -33.92 -21.45
N GLU A 214 3.34 -34.51 -22.21
CA GLU A 214 3.49 -34.65 -23.65
C GLU A 214 3.55 -33.28 -24.33
N LYS A 215 4.43 -33.17 -25.32
CA LYS A 215 4.54 -31.96 -26.12
C LYS A 215 3.49 -32.06 -27.25
N GLU A 216 2.44 -31.25 -27.18
CA GLU A 216 1.55 -31.03 -28.32
C GLU A 216 2.12 -30.03 -29.33
#